data_c3391f4582da9057928b44f6b0775df0
#
_entry.id   c3391f4582da9057928b44f6b0775df0
#
_cell.length_a   1.000
_cell.length_b   1.000
_cell.length_c   1.000
_cell.angle_alpha   90.00
_cell.angle_beta   90.00
_cell.angle_gamma   90.00
#
_symmetry.space_group_name_H-M   'P 1'
#
loop_
_entity.id
_entity.type
_entity.pdbx_description
1 polymer ?
#
loop_
_entity_poly.entity_id
_entity_poly.type
_entity_poly.pdbx_seq_one_letter_code
_entity_poly.pdbx_strand_id
1 'polypeptide(L)'
;MERPSIAVLLEAAELQRKKAEDYNNKASRVKQADYYPRGVMSILDIINAKVLRIYSVLEAMENGAKPNFESVEDSGLDLINYASFLVTYMRFELEGQDLNRDIFNRGCDREDK
;
A
#
# COMPACT_ATOMS: atom_id res chain seq x y z
N MET A 1 20.34 -21.49 2.11
CA MET A 1 19.49 -21.14 0.97
C MET A 1 18.16 -20.58 1.46
N GLU A 2 17.76 -19.48 0.91
CA GLU A 2 16.51 -18.82 1.30
C GLU A 2 15.30 -19.63 0.85
N ARG A 3 14.26 -19.68 1.67
CA ARG A 3 12.99 -20.27 1.24
C ARG A 3 12.42 -19.42 0.11
N PRO A 4 11.76 -20.06 -0.89
CA PRO A 4 11.14 -19.29 -1.98
C PRO A 4 10.18 -18.19 -1.50
N SER A 5 9.41 -18.44 -0.45
CA SER A 5 8.50 -17.43 0.09
C SER A 5 9.23 -16.25 0.73
N ILE A 6 10.40 -16.49 1.34
CA ILE A 6 11.23 -15.40 1.86
C ILE A 6 11.80 -14.57 0.71
N ALA A 7 12.20 -15.24 -0.38
CA ALA A 7 12.67 -14.53 -1.58
C ALA A 7 11.58 -13.60 -2.12
N VAL A 8 10.32 -14.01 -2.08
CA VAL A 8 9.18 -13.16 -2.49
C VAL A 8 9.06 -11.94 -1.57
N LEU A 9 9.22 -12.13 -0.26
CA LEU A 9 9.20 -10.98 0.66
C LEU A 9 10.30 -9.98 0.35
N LEU A 10 11.49 -10.46 0.01
CA LEU A 10 12.61 -9.60 -0.37
C LEU A 10 12.33 -8.88 -1.69
N GLU A 11 11.68 -9.54 -2.63
CA GLU A 11 11.27 -8.95 -3.88
C GLU A 11 10.25 -7.82 -3.64
N ALA A 12 9.28 -8.06 -2.77
CA ALA A 12 8.31 -7.03 -2.39
C ALA A 12 9.00 -5.83 -1.73
N ALA A 13 9.97 -6.10 -0.86
CA ALA A 13 10.74 -5.04 -0.21
C ALA A 13 11.50 -4.19 -1.22
N GLU A 14 12.11 -4.82 -2.21
CA GLU A 14 12.85 -4.10 -3.26
C GLU A 14 11.90 -3.24 -4.10
N LEU A 15 10.74 -3.76 -4.44
CA LEU A 15 9.72 -3.00 -5.15
C LEU A 15 9.29 -1.79 -4.32
N GLN A 16 9.11 -1.97 -3.02
CA GLN A 16 8.75 -0.87 -2.12
C GLN A 16 9.84 0.21 -2.09
N ARG A 17 11.11 -0.20 -2.04
CA ARG A 17 12.22 0.76 -2.05
C ARG A 17 12.24 1.62 -3.30
N LYS A 18 11.97 1.02 -4.46
CA LYS A 18 11.90 1.76 -5.72
C LYS A 18 10.77 2.78 -5.71
N LYS A 19 9.60 2.37 -5.22
CA LYS A 19 8.43 3.25 -5.17
C LYS A 19 8.55 4.33 -4.10
N ALA A 20 9.39 4.12 -3.09
CA ALA A 20 9.59 5.09 -2.03
C ALA A 20 10.10 6.44 -2.56
N GLU A 21 10.81 6.44 -3.67
CA GLU A 21 11.28 7.67 -4.29
C GLU A 21 10.12 8.56 -4.73
N ASP A 22 9.00 7.97 -5.14
CA ASP A 22 7.81 8.71 -5.55
C ASP A 22 7.13 9.41 -4.37
N TYR A 23 7.19 8.82 -3.19
CA TYR A 23 6.61 9.39 -1.98
C TYR A 23 7.55 10.41 -1.32
N ASN A 24 8.84 10.32 -1.59
CA ASN A 24 9.85 11.17 -0.97
C ASN A 24 10.29 12.32 -1.87
N ASN A 25 9.39 12.82 -2.70
CA ASN A 25 9.65 13.96 -3.56
C ASN A 25 9.87 15.20 -2.70
N LYS A 26 11.11 15.69 -2.65
CA LYS A 26 11.47 16.83 -1.83
C LYS A 26 10.80 18.14 -2.26
N ALA A 27 10.35 18.22 -3.50
CA ALA A 27 9.65 19.39 -4.02
C ALA A 27 8.19 19.42 -3.60
N SER A 28 7.67 18.34 -3.02
CA SER A 28 6.27 18.25 -2.61
C SER A 28 6.12 18.17 -1.10
N ARG A 29 5.04 18.73 -0.59
CA ARG A 29 4.65 18.58 0.81
C ARG A 29 3.92 17.29 1.06
N VAL A 30 3.52 16.59 0.00
CA VAL A 30 2.78 15.34 0.10
C VAL A 30 3.71 14.23 0.61
N LYS A 31 3.29 13.56 1.65
CA LYS A 31 3.97 12.41 2.23
C LYS A 31 3.10 11.17 2.09
N GLN A 32 3.67 10.01 2.34
CA GLN A 32 2.94 8.76 2.12
C GLN A 32 1.62 8.70 2.90
N ALA A 33 1.61 9.11 4.16
CA ALA A 33 0.38 9.06 4.97
C ALA A 33 -0.74 9.93 4.39
N ASP A 34 -0.42 10.93 3.60
CA ASP A 34 -1.42 11.79 2.97
C ASP A 34 -2.27 11.04 1.94
N TYR A 35 -1.76 9.93 1.40
CA TYR A 35 -2.53 9.09 0.48
C TYR A 35 -3.61 8.28 1.19
N TYR A 36 -3.61 8.31 2.52
CA TYR A 36 -4.55 7.52 3.33
C TYR A 36 -5.40 8.47 4.19
N PRO A 37 -6.34 9.20 3.56
CA PRO A 37 -7.10 10.23 4.26
C PRO A 37 -7.98 9.69 5.40
N ARG A 38 -8.31 8.40 5.37
CA ARG A 38 -9.05 7.75 6.45
C ARG A 38 -8.14 6.82 7.26
N GLY A 39 -6.81 7.00 7.13
CA GLY A 39 -5.85 6.21 7.88
C GLY A 39 -5.92 4.72 7.55
N VAL A 40 -6.02 3.90 8.59
CA VAL A 40 -6.08 2.44 8.46
C VAL A 40 -7.19 2.01 7.51
N MET A 41 -8.35 2.68 7.54
CA MET A 41 -9.47 2.31 6.67
C MET A 41 -9.13 2.52 5.20
N SER A 42 -8.38 3.58 4.87
CA SER A 42 -7.94 3.79 3.50
C SER A 42 -7.00 2.68 3.04
N ILE A 43 -6.08 2.25 3.90
CA ILE A 43 -5.16 1.16 3.58
C ILE A 43 -5.94 -0.14 3.40
N LEU A 44 -6.92 -0.42 4.26
CA LEU A 44 -7.75 -1.62 4.14
C LEU A 44 -8.57 -1.61 2.86
N ASP A 45 -9.06 -0.46 2.44
CA ASP A 45 -9.80 -0.34 1.17
C ASP A 45 -8.90 -0.74 -0.02
N ILE A 46 -7.64 -0.32 0.02
CA ILE A 46 -6.68 -0.69 -1.04
C ILE A 46 -6.40 -2.19 -1.00
N ILE A 47 -6.17 -2.75 0.19
CA ILE A 47 -5.93 -4.19 0.36
C ILE A 47 -7.13 -4.97 -0.19
N ASN A 48 -8.34 -4.54 0.15
CA ASN A 48 -9.56 -5.19 -0.33
C ASN A 48 -9.64 -5.14 -1.86
N ALA A 49 -9.31 -4.00 -2.45
CA ALA A 49 -9.30 -3.87 -3.91
C ALA A 49 -8.32 -4.83 -4.57
N LYS A 50 -7.15 -5.02 -3.97
CA LYS A 50 -6.15 -5.96 -4.51
C LYS A 50 -6.63 -7.40 -4.40
N VAL A 51 -7.29 -7.76 -3.31
CA VAL A 51 -7.88 -9.09 -3.13
C VAL A 51 -8.95 -9.34 -4.20
N LEU A 52 -9.84 -8.37 -4.40
CA LEU A 52 -10.89 -8.47 -5.41
C LEU A 52 -10.31 -8.60 -6.82
N ARG A 53 -9.22 -7.91 -7.10
CA ARG A 53 -8.55 -8.03 -8.39
C ARG A 53 -8.03 -9.45 -8.61
N ILE A 54 -7.44 -10.07 -7.59
CA ILE A 54 -6.98 -11.45 -7.68
C ILE A 54 -8.16 -12.38 -7.97
N TYR A 55 -9.26 -12.23 -7.23
CA TYR A 55 -10.46 -13.02 -7.48
C TYR A 55 -10.95 -12.84 -8.92
N SER A 56 -11.01 -11.61 -9.39
CA SER A 56 -11.50 -11.30 -10.74
C SER A 56 -10.65 -11.96 -11.83
N VAL A 57 -9.32 -11.90 -11.66
CA VAL A 57 -8.40 -12.49 -12.64
C VAL A 57 -8.53 -14.01 -12.64
N LEU A 58 -8.55 -14.62 -11.44
CA LEU A 58 -8.65 -16.09 -11.33
C LEU A 58 -9.99 -16.60 -11.87
N GLU A 59 -11.07 -15.87 -11.58
CA GLU A 59 -12.40 -16.21 -12.10
C GLU A 59 -12.44 -16.12 -13.63
N ALA A 60 -11.85 -15.08 -14.20
CA ALA A 60 -11.76 -14.96 -15.66
C ALA A 60 -10.99 -16.12 -16.28
N MET A 61 -9.88 -16.53 -15.67
CA MET A 61 -9.08 -17.66 -16.12
C MET A 61 -9.89 -18.97 -16.05
N GLU A 62 -10.65 -19.13 -14.97
CA GLU A 62 -11.52 -20.30 -14.78
C GLU A 62 -12.59 -20.36 -15.87
N ASN A 63 -13.04 -19.23 -16.36
CA ASN A 63 -14.05 -19.09 -17.40
C ASN A 63 -13.46 -19.03 -18.82
N GLY A 64 -12.21 -19.43 -18.98
CA GLY A 64 -11.60 -19.60 -20.28
C GLY A 64 -10.72 -18.46 -20.77
N ALA A 65 -10.54 -17.40 -19.98
CA ALA A 65 -9.61 -16.35 -20.36
C ALA A 65 -8.17 -16.87 -20.34
N LYS A 66 -7.29 -16.20 -21.08
CA LYS A 66 -5.88 -16.59 -21.09
C LYS A 66 -5.29 -16.45 -19.68
N PRO A 67 -4.40 -17.36 -19.27
CA PRO A 67 -3.70 -17.26 -18.00
C PRO A 67 -3.01 -15.90 -17.86
N ASN A 68 -3.20 -15.28 -16.71
CA ASN A 68 -2.60 -13.99 -16.40
C ASN A 68 -1.99 -14.04 -14.99
N PHE A 69 -1.03 -14.95 -14.82
CA PHE A 69 -0.37 -15.15 -13.53
C PHE A 69 0.42 -13.93 -13.10
N GLU A 70 0.95 -13.17 -14.05
CA GLU A 70 1.69 -11.95 -13.77
C GLU A 70 0.83 -10.94 -13.01
N SER A 71 -0.43 -10.78 -13.43
CA SER A 71 -1.35 -9.87 -12.74
C SER A 71 -1.63 -10.33 -11.31
N VAL A 72 -1.76 -11.65 -11.08
CA VAL A 72 -1.96 -12.21 -9.75
C VAL A 72 -0.71 -11.97 -8.88
N GLU A 73 0.46 -12.21 -9.44
CA GLU A 73 1.72 -12.00 -8.72
C GLU A 73 1.92 -10.53 -8.35
N ASP A 74 1.66 -9.62 -9.29
CA ASP A 74 1.77 -8.18 -9.04
C ASP A 74 0.85 -7.75 -7.90
N SER A 75 -0.40 -8.23 -7.92
CA SER A 75 -1.36 -7.92 -6.86
C SER A 75 -0.92 -8.52 -5.52
N GLY A 76 -0.32 -9.70 -5.55
CA GLY A 76 0.21 -10.36 -4.35
C GLY A 76 1.37 -9.57 -3.73
N LEU A 77 2.29 -9.10 -4.56
CA LEU A 77 3.40 -8.27 -4.08
C LEU A 77 2.90 -6.94 -3.50
N ASP A 78 1.90 -6.34 -4.14
CA ASP A 78 1.27 -5.13 -3.61
C ASP A 78 0.61 -5.41 -2.26
N LEU A 79 -0.07 -6.55 -2.10
CA LEU A 79 -0.68 -6.93 -0.83
C LEU A 79 0.34 -7.01 0.29
N ILE A 80 1.50 -7.61 0.02
CA ILE A 80 2.58 -7.70 1.00
C ILE A 80 2.99 -6.30 1.45
N ASN A 81 3.17 -5.40 0.49
CA ASN A 81 3.61 -4.04 0.79
C ASN A 81 2.55 -3.25 1.53
N TYR A 82 1.28 -3.35 1.14
CA TYR A 82 0.22 -2.64 1.85
C TYR A 82 -0.02 -3.20 3.24
N ALA A 83 0.19 -4.51 3.45
CA ALA A 83 0.17 -5.08 4.79
C ALA A 83 1.28 -4.49 5.65
N SER A 84 2.48 -4.29 5.08
CA SER A 84 3.58 -3.66 5.80
C SER A 84 3.25 -2.20 6.15
N PHE A 85 2.61 -1.47 5.25
CA PHE A 85 2.18 -0.10 5.52
C PHE A 85 1.12 -0.05 6.61
N LEU A 86 0.21 -1.02 6.63
CA LEU A 86 -0.80 -1.12 7.69
C LEU A 86 -0.13 -1.25 9.05
N VAL A 87 0.83 -2.16 9.18
CA VAL A 87 1.55 -2.37 10.44
C VAL A 87 2.33 -1.12 10.82
N THR A 88 3.02 -0.50 9.87
CA THR A 88 3.79 0.73 10.10
C THR A 88 2.88 1.86 10.55
N TYR A 89 1.72 1.98 9.92
CA TYR A 89 0.73 2.99 10.30
C TYR A 89 0.22 2.77 11.73
N MET A 90 -0.06 1.51 12.09
CA MET A 90 -0.51 1.18 13.44
C MET A 90 0.54 1.49 14.50
N ARG A 91 1.81 1.48 14.12
CA ARG A 91 2.92 1.83 15.00
C ARG A 91 3.20 3.33 15.01
N PHE A 92 2.42 4.10 14.26
CA PHE A 92 2.59 5.54 14.09
C PHE A 92 3.98 5.91 13.55
N GLU A 93 4.47 5.08 12.63
CA GLU A 93 5.82 5.23 12.06
C GLU A 93 5.82 5.50 10.55
N LEU A 94 4.64 5.61 9.94
CA LEU A 94 4.58 5.88 8.51
C LEU A 94 4.89 7.34 8.25
N GLU A 95 5.67 7.61 7.21
CA GLU A 95 6.08 8.96 6.89
C GLU A 95 4.87 9.87 6.64
N GLY A 96 4.87 11.00 7.31
CA GLY A 96 3.78 11.97 7.23
C GLY A 96 2.69 11.81 8.27
N GLN A 97 2.79 10.81 9.14
CA GLN A 97 1.86 10.65 10.24
C GLN A 97 2.14 11.68 11.32
N ASP A 98 1.30 12.69 11.37
CA ASP A 98 1.40 13.75 12.36
C ASP A 98 0.00 14.33 12.50
N LEU A 99 -0.53 14.33 13.72
CA LEU A 99 -1.88 14.84 14.00
C LEU A 99 -2.06 16.30 13.61
N ASN A 100 -0.97 17.05 13.61
CA ASN A 100 -1.01 18.47 13.27
C ASN A 100 -0.72 18.74 11.79
N ARG A 101 -0.42 17.71 11.04
CA ARG A 101 -0.06 17.84 9.64
C ARG A 101 -1.30 17.71 8.76
N ASP A 102 -1.58 18.74 7.98
CA ASP A 102 -2.65 18.68 6.99
C ASP A 102 -2.30 19.64 5.86
N ILE A 103 -1.92 19.10 4.72
CA ILE A 103 -1.52 19.90 3.55
C ILE A 103 -2.68 20.70 2.95
N PHE A 104 -3.91 20.40 3.35
CA PHE A 104 -5.12 21.10 2.90
C PHE A 104 -5.75 21.96 3.98
N ASN A 105 -5.04 22.18 5.07
CA ASN A 105 -5.53 22.96 6.22
C ASN A 105 -6.76 22.37 6.92
N ARG A 106 -6.97 21.06 6.77
CA ARG A 106 -8.06 20.38 7.48
C ARG A 106 -7.71 20.11 8.94
N GLY A 107 -6.42 20.18 9.25
CA GLY A 107 -5.91 19.86 10.57
C GLY A 107 -6.33 20.85 11.65
N CYS A 108 -6.74 22.06 11.26
CA CYS A 108 -7.18 23.07 12.22
C CYS A 108 -8.30 22.59 13.11
N ASP A 109 -9.20 21.77 12.57
CA ASP A 109 -10.34 21.24 13.32
C ASP A 109 -9.96 20.12 14.28
N ARG A 110 -8.79 19.53 14.08
CA ARG A 110 -8.33 18.41 14.90
C ARG A 110 -7.84 18.86 16.27
N GLU A 111 -7.29 20.05 16.33
CA GLU A 111 -6.70 20.57 17.56
C GLU A 111 -7.76 20.90 18.60
N ASP A 112 -8.97 21.14 18.16
CA ASP A 112 -10.08 21.50 19.03
C ASP A 112 -10.76 20.30 19.67
N LYS A 113 -10.25 19.13 19.41
CA LYS A 113 -10.88 17.86 19.88
C LYS A 113 -10.11 17.20 21.03
#